data_271cef34a2aa2fb802f6769502f7035b
#
_entry.id   271cef34a2aa2fb802f6769502f7035b
#
_cell.length_a   1.000
_cell.length_b   1.000
_cell.length_c   1.000
_cell.angle_alpha   90.00
_cell.angle_beta   90.00
_cell.angle_gamma   90.00
#
_symmetry.space_group_name_H-M   'P 1'
#
loop_
_entity.id
_entity.type
_entity.pdbx_description
1 polymer ?
#
loop_
_entity_poly.entity_id
_entity_poly.type
_entity_poly.pdbx_seq_one_letter_code
_entity_poly.pdbx_strand_id
1 'polypeptide(L)' 'MAFLTRVDPTRNINRFYVVQVMPTLFGDWSVMREWGWRGSPGTVRLSSYRERNEAETAERRTIKRRLQRGYTAI' A
#
# COMPACT_ATOMS: atom_id res chain seq x y z
N MET A 1 -4.02 3.90 7.45
CA MET A 1 -3.53 4.15 6.08
C MET A 1 -2.04 4.47 6.12
N ALA A 2 -1.28 3.93 5.21
CA ALA A 2 0.12 4.27 5.05
C ALA A 2 0.36 4.80 3.64
N PHE A 3 1.12 5.87 3.55
CA PHE A 3 1.56 6.47 2.29
C PHE A 3 3.09 6.42 2.26
N LEU A 4 3.62 5.79 1.23
CA LEU A 4 5.05 5.55 1.08
C LEU A 4 5.52 6.11 -0.25
N THR A 5 6.75 6.61 -0.27
CA THR A 5 7.35 7.10 -1.51
C THR A 5 8.75 6.54 -1.68
N ARG A 6 9.16 6.39 -2.93
CA ARG A 6 10.54 6.07 -3.29
C ARG A 6 10.99 7.05 -4.33
N VAL A 7 11.99 7.86 -3.98
CA VAL A 7 12.52 8.91 -4.86
C VAL A 7 14.03 8.70 -4.96
N ASP A 8 14.51 8.52 -6.19
CA ASP A 8 15.94 8.43 -6.48
C ASP A 8 16.20 9.14 -7.80
N PRO A 9 16.58 10.43 -7.76
CA PRO A 9 16.78 11.21 -9.00
C PRO A 9 17.88 10.65 -9.89
N THR A 10 18.90 10.01 -9.31
CA THR A 10 20.01 9.44 -10.10
C THR A 10 19.59 8.25 -10.95
N ARG A 11 18.52 7.57 -10.54
CA ARG A 11 17.94 6.41 -11.25
C ARG A 11 16.61 6.73 -11.90
N ASN A 12 16.19 7.99 -11.89
CA ASN A 12 14.89 8.41 -12.41
C ASN A 12 13.73 7.64 -11.78
N ILE A 13 13.80 7.44 -10.46
CA ILE A 13 12.75 6.77 -9.70
C ILE A 13 11.94 7.83 -8.94
N ASN A 14 10.63 7.81 -9.12
CA ASN A 14 9.71 8.71 -8.42
C ASN A 14 8.35 8.00 -8.30
N ARG A 15 8.24 7.13 -7.27
CA ARG A 15 7.11 6.23 -7.11
C ARG A 15 6.38 6.45 -5.80
N PHE A 16 5.10 6.12 -5.79
CA PHE A 16 4.29 6.11 -4.58
C PHE A 16 3.70 4.73 -4.32
N TYR A 17 3.35 4.48 -3.08
CA TYR A 17 2.64 3.27 -2.66
C TYR A 17 1.71 3.60 -1.51
N VAL A 18 0.42 3.26 -1.65
CA VAL A 18 -0.59 3.46 -0.61
C VAL A 18 -1.13 2.11 -0.21
N VAL A 19 -1.31 1.90 1.08
CA VAL A 19 -2.00 0.73 1.60
C VAL A 19 -2.98 1.17 2.68
N GLN A 20 -4.20 0.61 2.63
CA GLN A 20 -5.27 0.96 3.56
C GLN A 20 -6.15 -0.24 3.85
N VAL A 21 -6.48 -0.43 5.13
CA VAL A 21 -7.48 -1.41 5.57
C VAL A 21 -8.82 -0.71 5.66
N MET A 22 -9.85 -1.29 5.08
CA MET A 22 -11.19 -0.73 5.06
C MET A 22 -12.22 -1.81 5.34
N PRO A 23 -13.31 -1.49 6.08
CA PRO A 23 -14.44 -2.40 6.17
C PRO A 23 -15.19 -2.43 4.84
N THR A 24 -15.78 -3.58 4.50
CA THR A 24 -16.67 -3.69 3.35
C THR A 24 -18.12 -3.61 3.79
N LEU A 25 -19.03 -3.46 2.84
CA LEU A 25 -20.46 -3.45 3.11
C LEU A 25 -21.00 -4.83 3.54
N PHE A 26 -20.22 -5.88 3.36
CA PHE A 26 -20.64 -7.26 3.60
C PHE A 26 -20.10 -7.85 4.89
N GLY A 27 -19.49 -7.02 5.76
CA GLY A 27 -19.03 -7.46 7.07
C GLY A 27 -17.61 -8.03 7.11
N ASP A 28 -16.92 -8.08 6.00
CA ASP A 28 -15.50 -8.46 5.95
C ASP A 28 -14.61 -7.22 5.78
N TRP A 29 -13.32 -7.44 5.55
CA TRP A 29 -12.31 -6.39 5.50
C TRP A 29 -11.54 -6.44 4.20
N SER A 30 -11.20 -5.27 3.69
CA SER A 30 -10.44 -5.14 2.46
C SER A 30 -9.11 -4.45 2.73
N VAL A 31 -8.05 -4.93 2.08
CA VAL A 31 -6.78 -4.22 2.00
C VAL A 31 -6.69 -3.65 0.60
N MET A 32 -6.71 -2.32 0.51
CA MET A 32 -6.52 -1.60 -0.74
C MET A 32 -5.05 -1.24 -0.89
N ARG A 33 -4.49 -1.56 -2.05
CA ARG A 33 -3.12 -1.18 -2.42
C ARG A 33 -3.18 -0.40 -3.72
N GLU A 34 -2.48 0.71 -3.75
CA GLU A 34 -2.36 1.54 -4.94
C GLU A 34 -0.90 1.95 -5.10
N TRP A 35 -0.37 1.84 -6.30
CA TRP A 35 1.03 2.19 -6.56
C TRP A 35 1.20 2.70 -7.98
N GLY A 36 2.30 3.40 -8.21
CA GLY A 36 2.62 3.93 -9.53
C GLY A 36 3.66 5.03 -9.48
N TRP A 37 3.77 5.75 -10.57
CA TRP A 37 4.59 6.95 -10.65
C TRP A 37 3.86 8.12 -10.00
N ARG A 38 4.59 8.95 -9.27
CA ARG A 38 4.01 10.16 -8.68
C ARG A 38 3.53 11.08 -9.80
N GLY A 39 2.33 11.62 -9.61
CA GLY A 39 1.70 12.48 -10.60
C GLY A 39 0.94 11.75 -11.70
N SER A 40 0.92 10.43 -11.69
CA SER A 40 0.16 9.61 -12.64
C SER A 40 -0.89 8.79 -11.91
N PRO A 41 -1.94 8.34 -12.61
CA PRO A 41 -2.88 7.38 -12.04
C PRO A 41 -2.16 6.10 -11.65
N GLY A 42 -2.50 5.55 -10.49
CA GLY A 42 -1.89 4.32 -10.00
C GLY A 42 -2.64 3.07 -10.42
N THR A 43 -2.01 1.94 -10.16
CA THR A 43 -2.67 0.64 -10.22
C THR A 43 -3.27 0.34 -8.86
N VAL A 44 -4.54 -0.08 -8.82
CA VAL A 44 -5.27 -0.39 -7.59
C VAL A 44 -5.53 -1.89 -7.52
N ARG A 45 -5.29 -2.48 -6.36
CA ARG A 45 -5.63 -3.88 -6.11
C ARG A 45 -6.29 -4.00 -4.74
N LEU A 46 -7.38 -4.77 -4.69
CA LEU A 46 -8.13 -5.05 -3.47
C LEU A 46 -8.00 -6.52 -3.12
N SER A 47 -7.81 -6.79 -1.82
CA SER A 47 -7.79 -8.16 -1.27
C SER A 47 -8.76 -8.22 -0.11
N SER A 48 -9.54 -9.29 -0.01
CA SER A 48 -10.56 -9.45 1.03
C SER A 48 -10.11 -10.40 2.12
N TYR A 49 -10.47 -10.10 3.35
CA TYR A 49 -10.19 -10.90 4.55
C TYR A 49 -11.41 -10.94 5.44
N ARG A 50 -11.66 -12.06 6.10
CA ARG A 50 -12.80 -12.21 7.01
C ARG A 50 -12.62 -11.39 8.27
N GLU A 51 -11.41 -11.38 8.81
CA GLU A 51 -11.12 -10.77 10.11
C GLU A 51 -10.26 -9.52 9.92
N ARG A 52 -10.54 -8.53 10.78
CA ARG A 52 -9.78 -7.29 10.77
C ARG A 52 -8.29 -7.52 11.03
N ASN A 53 -7.96 -8.40 11.97
CA ASN A 53 -6.57 -8.68 12.33
C ASN A 53 -5.80 -9.32 11.16
N GLU A 54 -6.46 -10.11 10.31
CA GLU A 54 -5.85 -10.66 9.12
C GLU A 54 -5.50 -9.56 8.12
N ALA A 55 -6.43 -8.62 7.91
CA ALA A 55 -6.22 -7.48 7.03
C ALA A 55 -5.10 -6.59 7.55
N GLU A 56 -5.06 -6.31 8.84
CA GLU A 56 -4.01 -5.51 9.47
C GLU A 56 -2.65 -6.19 9.38
N THR A 57 -2.60 -7.51 9.51
CA THR A 57 -1.36 -8.27 9.33
C THR A 57 -0.86 -8.16 7.88
N ALA A 58 -1.76 -8.26 6.91
CA ALA A 58 -1.40 -8.10 5.50
C ALA A 58 -0.89 -6.68 5.21
N GLU A 59 -1.50 -5.68 5.82
CA GLU A 59 -1.05 -4.28 5.71
C GLU A 59 0.37 -4.13 6.25
N ARG A 60 0.64 -4.63 7.45
CA ARG A 60 1.97 -4.55 8.06
C ARG A 60 3.04 -5.25 7.22
N ARG A 61 2.74 -6.42 6.66
CA ARG A 61 3.65 -7.12 5.77
C ARG A 61 3.97 -6.32 4.52
N THR A 62 2.96 -5.70 3.94
CA THR A 62 3.12 -4.89 2.75
C THR A 62 4.02 -3.69 3.04
N ILE A 63 3.78 -2.97 4.13
CA ILE A 63 4.59 -1.84 4.55
C ILE A 63 6.04 -2.27 4.76
N LYS A 64 6.26 -3.35 5.50
CA LYS A 64 7.60 -3.86 5.78
C LYS A 64 8.37 -4.18 4.51
N ARG A 65 7.73 -4.85 3.55
CA ARG A 65 8.35 -5.19 2.26
C ARG A 65 8.76 -3.93 1.49
N ARG A 66 7.90 -2.92 1.48
CA ARG A 66 8.18 -1.67 0.76
C ARG A 66 9.30 -0.88 1.42
N LEU A 67 9.34 -0.83 2.74
CA LEU A 67 10.46 -0.20 3.45
C LEU A 67 11.78 -0.90 3.12
N GLN A 68 11.78 -2.23 3.05
CA GLN A 68 12.96 -3.01 2.68
C GLN A 68 13.42 -2.75 1.25
N ARG A 69 12.52 -2.31 0.38
CA ARG A 69 12.82 -1.99 -1.02
C ARG A 69 13.16 -0.51 -1.24
N GLY A 70 13.38 0.23 -0.19
CA GLY A 70 13.82 1.61 -0.27
C GLY A 70 12.71 2.65 -0.26
N TYR A 71 11.46 2.26 0.01
CA TYR A 71 10.39 3.22 0.21
C TYR A 71 10.52 3.86 1.58
N THR A 72 10.07 5.11 1.70
CA THR A 72 10.04 5.87 2.94
C THR A 72 8.60 6.19 3.28
N ALA A 73 8.23 5.99 4.55
CA ALA A 73 6.89 6.37 5.03
C ALA A 73 6.79 7.88 5.21
N ILE A 74 5.64 8.42 4.85
CA ILE A 74 5.33 9.83 5.03
C ILE A 74 4.42 10.01 6.23
#